data_ab2b88befe027fb992f817af9f6f1076
#
_entry.id   ab2b88befe027fb992f817af9f6f1076
#
_cell.length_a   1.000
_cell.length_b   1.000
_cell.length_c   1.000
_cell.angle_alpha   90.00
_cell.angle_beta   90.00
_cell.angle_gamma   90.00
#
_symmetry.space_group_name_H-M   'P 1'
#
loop_
_entity.id
_entity.type
_entity.pdbx_description
1 polymer ?
#
loop_
_entity_poly.entity_id
_entity_poly.type
_entity_poly.pdbx_seq_one_letter_code
_entity_poly.pdbx_strand_id
1 'polypeptide(L)'
;MATFDLFRRFFGTTLAEQERREKPRINAREGTRILIVDDSPTIVALLRKFLQQSGYITLEAGDAEKGVALALAERPDIIFLDIVLPGMNGFAALRALRRDPATREIPVVMISGNEQATEQFYAQRIGADDFMKKPFSRFEVFARIERLLDADRVPKRPAPTPAA
;
A
#
# COMPACT_ATOMS: atom_id res chain seq x y z
N MET A 1 -40.39 0.10 -12.98
CA MET A 1 -39.08 -0.48 -13.32
C MET A 1 -37.95 0.57 -13.25
N ALA A 2 -38.19 1.84 -13.45
CA ALA A 2 -37.16 2.90 -13.34
C ALA A 2 -36.70 3.19 -11.89
N THR A 3 -37.48 2.87 -10.90
CA THR A 3 -37.18 3.12 -9.48
C THR A 3 -36.16 2.15 -8.86
N PHE A 4 -36.02 0.95 -9.42
CA PHE A 4 -35.06 -0.05 -8.93
C PHE A 4 -33.63 0.23 -9.39
N ASP A 5 -33.47 0.81 -10.58
CA ASP A 5 -32.17 1.18 -11.13
C ASP A 5 -31.59 2.43 -10.45
N LEU A 6 -32.44 3.35 -10.00
CA LEU A 6 -32.03 4.54 -9.29
C LEU A 6 -31.51 4.18 -7.89
N PHE A 7 -32.12 3.20 -7.24
CA PHE A 7 -31.68 2.70 -5.91
C PHE A 7 -30.32 2.00 -6.00
N ARG A 8 -30.07 1.27 -7.08
CA ARG A 8 -28.75 0.66 -7.36
C ARG A 8 -27.66 1.70 -7.58
N ARG A 9 -27.97 2.85 -8.15
CA ARG A 9 -27.01 3.93 -8.39
C ARG A 9 -26.63 4.69 -7.12
N PHE A 10 -27.54 4.81 -6.16
CA PHE A 10 -27.31 5.55 -4.92
C PHE A 10 -26.75 4.68 -3.79
N PHE A 11 -27.06 3.39 -3.78
CA PHE A 11 -26.60 2.44 -2.75
C PHE A 11 -25.78 1.29 -3.35
N GLY A 12 -25.24 1.51 -4.55
CA GLY A 12 -24.62 0.49 -5.39
C GLY A 12 -23.33 -0.11 -4.85
N THR A 13 -23.50 -0.95 -3.88
CA THR A 13 -22.55 -2.04 -3.70
C THR A 13 -22.88 -3.11 -4.72
N THR A 14 -21.97 -3.37 -5.65
CA THR A 14 -22.10 -4.51 -6.55
C THR A 14 -22.12 -5.80 -5.74
N LEU A 15 -22.75 -6.86 -6.29
CA LEU A 15 -22.71 -8.20 -5.66
C LEU A 15 -21.28 -8.61 -5.31
N ALA A 16 -20.31 -8.25 -6.15
CA ALA A 16 -18.89 -8.48 -5.89
C ALA A 16 -18.35 -7.70 -4.67
N GLU A 17 -18.84 -6.50 -4.41
CA GLU A 17 -18.50 -5.73 -3.23
C GLU A 17 -19.19 -6.26 -1.98
N GLN A 18 -20.40 -6.79 -2.13
CA GLN A 18 -21.15 -7.45 -1.06
C GLN A 18 -20.51 -8.77 -0.67
N GLU A 19 -20.12 -9.59 -1.64
CA GLU A 19 -19.36 -10.83 -1.41
C GLU A 19 -18.01 -10.58 -0.76
N ARG A 20 -17.34 -9.46 -1.11
CA ARG A 20 -16.10 -9.03 -0.45
C ARG A 20 -16.32 -8.61 1.00
N ARG A 21 -17.50 -8.09 1.34
CA ARG A 21 -17.85 -7.74 2.72
C ARG A 21 -18.22 -8.95 3.57
N GLU A 22 -18.69 -10.01 2.96
CA GLU A 22 -19.09 -11.25 3.63
C GLU A 22 -17.92 -12.18 3.94
N LYS A 23 -16.81 -12.06 3.19
CA LYS A 23 -15.58 -12.80 3.51
C LYS A 23 -14.82 -12.08 4.62
N PRO A 24 -14.52 -12.78 5.75
CA PRO A 24 -13.72 -12.17 6.81
C PRO A 24 -12.34 -11.78 6.24
N ARG A 25 -11.96 -10.52 6.53
CA ARG A 25 -10.64 -10.01 6.13
C ARG A 25 -9.55 -10.77 6.87
N ILE A 26 -8.52 -11.18 6.13
CA ILE A 26 -7.31 -11.72 6.72
C ILE A 26 -6.39 -10.53 7.03
N ASN A 27 -6.11 -10.32 8.30
CA ASN A 27 -5.18 -9.30 8.75
C ASN A 27 -3.79 -9.88 8.97
N ALA A 28 -2.77 -9.04 8.83
CA ALA A 28 -1.44 -9.35 9.30
C ALA A 28 -1.44 -9.58 10.82
N ARG A 29 -0.37 -10.16 11.34
CA ARG A 29 -0.22 -10.34 12.78
C ARG A 29 -0.19 -8.99 13.49
N GLU A 30 -0.75 -8.94 14.69
CA GLU A 30 -0.64 -7.78 15.57
C GLU A 30 0.84 -7.43 15.79
N GLY A 31 1.14 -6.15 15.85
CA GLY A 31 2.52 -5.67 15.96
C GLY A 31 3.29 -5.61 14.65
N THR A 32 2.69 -5.97 13.51
CA THR A 32 3.28 -5.74 12.18
C THR A 32 3.65 -4.26 12.03
N ARG A 33 4.88 -4.01 11.57
CA ARG A 33 5.46 -2.67 11.48
C ARG A 33 5.35 -2.15 10.06
N ILE A 34 4.74 -0.99 9.90
CA ILE A 34 4.45 -0.40 8.59
C ILE A 34 5.02 1.01 8.53
N LEU A 35 5.89 1.25 7.54
CA LEU A 35 6.44 2.56 7.26
C LEU A 35 5.57 3.29 6.24
N ILE A 36 5.21 4.53 6.55
CA ILE A 36 4.47 5.45 5.69
C ILE A 36 5.42 6.54 5.23
N VAL A 37 5.64 6.65 3.93
CA VAL A 37 6.46 7.70 3.32
C VAL A 37 5.58 8.57 2.43
N ASP A 38 5.17 9.71 2.95
CA ASP A 38 4.30 10.67 2.26
C ASP A 38 4.53 12.06 2.88
N ASP A 39 4.57 13.10 2.07
CA ASP A 39 4.77 14.48 2.53
C ASP A 39 3.46 15.16 2.96
N SER A 40 2.32 14.55 2.70
CA SER A 40 1.01 15.06 3.12
C SER A 40 0.67 14.64 4.56
N PRO A 41 0.60 15.58 5.51
CA PRO A 41 0.21 15.27 6.89
C PRO A 41 -1.17 14.61 6.98
N THR A 42 -2.08 14.97 6.09
CA THR A 42 -3.44 14.41 6.04
C THR A 42 -3.42 12.94 5.66
N ILE A 43 -2.66 12.57 4.63
CA ILE A 43 -2.54 11.18 4.19
C ILE A 43 -1.85 10.33 5.26
N VAL A 44 -0.77 10.84 5.84
CA VAL A 44 -0.04 10.15 6.92
C VAL A 44 -0.97 9.91 8.12
N ALA A 45 -1.72 10.92 8.54
CA ALA A 45 -2.66 10.81 9.66
C ALA A 45 -3.77 9.79 9.36
N LEU A 46 -4.29 9.77 8.13
CA LEU A 46 -5.32 8.84 7.71
C LEU A 46 -4.82 7.40 7.73
N LEU A 47 -3.67 7.13 7.12
CA LEU A 47 -3.05 5.80 7.13
C LEU A 47 -2.71 5.35 8.55
N ARG A 48 -2.11 6.22 9.34
CA ARG A 48 -1.81 5.94 10.76
C ARG A 48 -3.05 5.48 11.51
N LYS A 49 -4.15 6.22 11.38
CA LYS A 49 -5.41 5.90 12.03
C LYS A 49 -5.92 4.51 11.62
N PHE A 50 -5.97 4.23 10.32
CA PHE A 50 -6.42 2.94 9.83
C PHE A 50 -5.56 1.79 10.36
N LEU A 51 -4.25 1.95 10.27
CA LEU A 51 -3.30 0.89 10.62
C LEU A 51 -3.23 0.64 12.12
N GLN A 52 -3.18 1.69 12.93
CA GLN A 52 -3.14 1.56 14.39
C GLN A 52 -4.42 0.96 14.97
N GLN A 53 -5.58 1.23 14.36
CA GLN A 53 -6.85 0.60 14.77
C GLN A 53 -6.85 -0.92 14.58
N SER A 54 -5.97 -1.45 13.73
CA SER A 54 -5.82 -2.89 13.50
C SER A 54 -4.64 -3.53 14.25
N GLY A 55 -4.06 -2.79 15.20
CA GLY A 55 -2.97 -3.29 16.03
C GLY A 55 -1.59 -3.22 15.38
N TYR A 56 -1.43 -2.50 14.26
CA TYR A 56 -0.14 -2.32 13.60
C TYR A 56 0.65 -1.16 14.21
N ILE A 57 1.98 -1.27 14.13
CA ILE A 57 2.91 -0.23 14.53
C ILE A 57 3.26 0.60 13.30
N THR A 58 3.11 1.91 13.37
CA THR A 58 3.39 2.81 12.25
C THR A 58 4.68 3.59 12.47
N LEU A 59 5.47 3.69 11.40
CA LEU A 59 6.64 4.56 11.28
C LEU A 59 6.35 5.56 10.16
N GLU A 60 6.88 6.78 10.25
CA GLU A 60 6.53 7.86 9.34
C GLU A 60 7.77 8.62 8.86
N ALA A 61 7.78 8.96 7.58
CA ALA A 61 8.76 9.82 6.97
C ALA A 61 8.10 10.76 5.97
N GLY A 62 8.46 12.04 5.99
CA GLY A 62 7.88 13.07 5.13
C GLY A 62 8.60 13.28 3.81
N ASP A 63 9.71 12.61 3.57
CA ASP A 63 10.46 12.64 2.32
C ASP A 63 11.13 11.31 2.03
N ALA A 64 11.64 11.16 0.81
CA ALA A 64 12.19 9.89 0.35
C ALA A 64 13.51 9.53 1.06
N GLU A 65 14.39 10.50 1.30
CA GLU A 65 15.67 10.29 1.98
C GLU A 65 15.45 9.78 3.39
N LYS A 66 14.59 10.42 4.16
CA LYS A 66 14.20 9.96 5.50
C LYS A 66 13.52 8.61 5.47
N GLY A 67 12.67 8.36 4.47
CA GLY A 67 12.00 7.08 4.27
C GLY A 67 12.98 5.93 4.06
N VAL A 68 13.95 6.10 3.18
CA VAL A 68 15.00 5.11 2.93
C VAL A 68 15.87 4.90 4.18
N ALA A 69 16.28 5.98 4.83
CA ALA A 69 17.09 5.91 6.05
C ALA A 69 16.35 5.16 7.17
N LEU A 70 15.07 5.45 7.35
CA LEU A 70 14.23 4.81 8.36
C LEU A 70 13.99 3.32 8.04
N ALA A 71 13.79 2.97 6.77
CA ALA A 71 13.67 1.59 6.33
C ALA A 71 14.94 0.77 6.62
N LEU A 72 16.11 1.37 6.38
CA LEU A 72 17.40 0.72 6.68
C LEU A 72 17.62 0.52 8.18
N ALA A 73 17.26 1.53 8.99
CA ALA A 73 17.46 1.50 10.44
C ALA A 73 16.46 0.57 11.14
N GLU A 74 15.19 0.60 10.73
CA GLU A 74 14.08 -0.03 11.45
C GLU A 74 13.57 -1.32 10.78
N ARG A 75 13.87 -1.53 9.52
CA ARG A 75 13.44 -2.71 8.74
C ARG A 75 11.97 -3.04 8.93
N PRO A 76 11.05 -2.17 8.49
CA PRO A 76 9.61 -2.42 8.61
C PRO A 76 9.18 -3.64 7.81
N ASP A 77 8.01 -4.15 8.09
CA ASP A 77 7.44 -5.32 7.41
C ASP A 77 6.76 -4.95 6.08
N ILE A 78 6.24 -3.73 5.97
CA ILE A 78 5.61 -3.18 4.77
C ILE A 78 5.95 -1.69 4.67
N ILE A 79 6.08 -1.19 3.44
CA ILE A 79 6.26 0.24 3.16
C ILE A 79 5.15 0.73 2.23
N PHE A 80 4.44 1.78 2.65
CA PHE A 80 3.59 2.59 1.78
C PHE A 80 4.41 3.81 1.35
N LEU A 81 4.59 3.97 0.05
CA LEU A 81 5.52 4.96 -0.52
C LEU A 81 4.84 5.81 -1.58
N ASP A 82 4.73 7.11 -1.32
CA ASP A 82 4.22 8.07 -2.30
C ASP A 82 5.21 8.24 -3.46
N ILE A 83 4.69 8.36 -4.67
CA ILE A 83 5.50 8.62 -5.86
C ILE A 83 5.99 10.07 -5.88
N VAL A 84 5.11 11.02 -5.58
CA VAL A 84 5.42 12.45 -5.63
C VAL A 84 5.86 12.94 -4.26
N LEU A 85 7.17 13.03 -4.07
CA LEU A 85 7.81 13.49 -2.85
C LEU A 85 8.73 14.68 -3.14
N PRO A 86 8.97 15.57 -2.16
CA PRO A 86 9.93 16.65 -2.32
C PRO A 86 11.36 16.09 -2.43
N GLY A 87 12.17 16.68 -3.30
CA GLY A 87 13.55 16.23 -3.54
C GLY A 87 13.60 14.93 -4.34
N MET A 88 14.08 13.85 -3.74
CA MET A 88 14.07 12.52 -4.34
C MET A 88 12.63 12.03 -4.49
N ASN A 89 12.22 11.57 -5.68
CA ASN A 89 10.89 11.02 -5.87
C ASN A 89 10.77 9.57 -5.37
N GLY A 90 9.53 9.07 -5.29
CA GLY A 90 9.25 7.73 -4.79
C GLY A 90 9.89 6.60 -5.62
N PHE A 91 10.04 6.79 -6.92
CA PHE A 91 10.70 5.79 -7.78
C PHE A 91 12.20 5.66 -7.43
N ALA A 92 12.88 6.76 -7.19
CA ALA A 92 14.28 6.75 -6.77
C ALA A 92 14.44 6.09 -5.39
N ALA A 93 13.52 6.36 -4.47
CA ALA A 93 13.48 5.70 -3.16
C ALA A 93 13.28 4.19 -3.31
N LEU A 94 12.34 3.76 -4.16
CA LEU A 94 12.09 2.35 -4.44
C LEU A 94 13.34 1.64 -4.98
N ARG A 95 14.04 2.27 -5.93
CA ARG A 95 15.30 1.72 -6.46
C ARG A 95 16.35 1.56 -5.37
N ALA A 96 16.49 2.56 -4.50
CA ALA A 96 17.42 2.50 -3.38
C ALA A 96 17.08 1.34 -2.43
N LEU A 97 15.81 1.14 -2.11
CA LEU A 97 15.34 0.04 -1.29
C LEU A 97 15.63 -1.33 -1.92
N ARG A 98 15.46 -1.47 -3.24
CA ARG A 98 15.68 -2.72 -3.95
C ARG A 98 17.15 -3.07 -4.17
N ARG A 99 18.03 -2.09 -4.13
CA ARG A 99 19.49 -2.29 -4.25
C ARG A 99 20.14 -2.74 -2.96
N ASP A 100 19.58 -2.37 -1.82
CA ASP A 100 20.17 -2.70 -0.52
C ASP A 100 19.67 -4.08 -0.04
N PRO A 101 20.60 -5.02 0.30
CA PRO A 101 20.22 -6.33 0.81
C PRO A 101 19.34 -6.29 2.07
N ALA A 102 19.45 -5.23 2.89
CA ALA A 102 18.69 -5.10 4.12
C ALA A 102 17.21 -4.75 3.87
N THR A 103 16.87 -4.17 2.72
CA THR A 103 15.53 -3.65 2.42
C THR A 103 14.90 -4.24 1.15
N ARG A 104 15.67 -4.91 0.31
CA ARG A 104 15.18 -5.39 -1.00
C ARG A 104 14.01 -6.39 -0.93
N GLU A 105 13.84 -7.09 0.19
CA GLU A 105 12.76 -8.05 0.38
C GLU A 105 11.55 -7.47 1.11
N ILE A 106 11.58 -6.19 1.49
CA ILE A 106 10.43 -5.54 2.13
C ILE A 106 9.36 -5.23 1.08
N PRO A 107 8.12 -5.70 1.27
CA PRO A 107 7.03 -5.36 0.37
C PRO A 107 6.77 -3.85 0.32
N VAL A 108 6.61 -3.30 -0.87
CA VAL A 108 6.34 -1.88 -1.10
C VAL A 108 5.07 -1.70 -1.90
N VAL A 109 4.13 -0.93 -1.35
CA VAL A 109 2.92 -0.45 -2.02
C VAL A 109 3.16 1.01 -2.41
N MET A 110 3.18 1.30 -3.71
CA MET A 110 3.28 2.68 -4.20
C MET A 110 1.93 3.37 -4.13
N ILE A 111 1.93 4.65 -3.79
CA ILE A 111 0.72 5.48 -3.72
C ILE A 111 0.86 6.64 -4.69
N SER A 112 -0.17 6.90 -5.51
CA SER A 112 -0.17 8.02 -6.44
C SER A 112 -1.51 8.73 -6.48
N GLY A 113 -1.46 10.05 -6.60
CA GLY A 113 -2.62 10.88 -6.94
C GLY A 113 -2.88 10.96 -8.44
N ASN A 114 -1.99 10.41 -9.26
CA ASN A 114 -2.07 10.47 -10.71
C ASN A 114 -2.49 9.13 -11.30
N GLU A 115 -3.41 9.15 -12.30
CA GLU A 115 -4.00 7.95 -12.88
C GLU A 115 -3.23 7.37 -14.08
N GLN A 116 -2.00 7.81 -14.33
CA GLN A 116 -1.28 7.36 -15.51
C GLN A 116 -0.87 5.89 -15.40
N ALA A 117 -1.37 5.09 -16.32
CA ALA A 117 -1.01 3.66 -16.44
C ALA A 117 0.50 3.45 -16.63
N THR A 118 1.20 4.43 -17.22
CA THR A 118 2.66 4.42 -17.39
C THR A 118 3.41 4.45 -16.07
N GLU A 119 2.94 5.20 -15.06
CA GLU A 119 3.56 5.22 -13.72
C GLU A 119 3.42 3.87 -13.01
N GLN A 120 2.25 3.27 -13.08
CA GLN A 120 2.00 1.95 -12.51
C GLN A 120 2.88 0.88 -13.15
N PHE A 121 2.97 0.88 -14.49
CA PHE A 121 3.82 -0.04 -15.23
C PHE A 121 5.30 0.13 -14.86
N TYR A 122 5.77 1.37 -14.79
CA TYR A 122 7.15 1.69 -14.41
C TYR A 122 7.45 1.26 -12.98
N ALA A 123 6.54 1.52 -12.05
CA ALA A 123 6.67 1.10 -10.65
C ALA A 123 6.84 -0.41 -10.52
N GLN A 124 6.05 -1.19 -11.26
CA GLN A 124 6.17 -2.65 -11.28
C GLN A 124 7.53 -3.11 -11.80
N ARG A 125 8.04 -2.48 -12.85
CA ARG A 125 9.34 -2.84 -13.43
C ARG A 125 10.51 -2.60 -12.49
N ILE A 126 10.45 -1.56 -11.65
CA ILE A 126 11.51 -1.25 -10.69
C ILE A 126 11.32 -1.93 -9.34
N GLY A 127 10.27 -2.74 -9.17
CA GLY A 127 10.11 -3.63 -8.03
C GLY A 127 9.04 -3.24 -7.01
N ALA A 128 8.03 -2.44 -7.39
CA ALA A 128 6.85 -2.26 -6.57
C ALA A 128 6.01 -3.55 -6.53
N ASP A 129 5.50 -3.89 -5.36
CA ASP A 129 4.71 -5.11 -5.18
C ASP A 129 3.22 -4.86 -5.40
N ASP A 130 2.76 -3.64 -5.18
CA ASP A 130 1.38 -3.22 -5.43
C ASP A 130 1.31 -1.71 -5.63
N PHE A 131 0.13 -1.23 -6.00
CA PHE A 131 -0.12 0.16 -6.31
C PHE A 131 -1.49 0.58 -5.81
N MET A 132 -1.58 1.77 -5.22
CA MET A 132 -2.83 2.32 -4.71
C MET A 132 -2.98 3.77 -5.15
N LYS A 133 -4.19 4.16 -5.59
CA LYS A 133 -4.50 5.52 -6.02
C LYS A 133 -5.07 6.36 -4.88
N LYS A 134 -4.75 7.64 -4.86
CA LYS A 134 -5.43 8.64 -4.03
C LYS A 134 -6.66 9.19 -4.80
N PRO A 135 -7.81 9.37 -4.17
CA PRO A 135 -8.14 9.00 -2.80
C PRO A 135 -8.37 7.49 -2.65
N PHE A 136 -8.02 6.95 -1.51
CA PHE A 136 -8.20 5.55 -1.20
C PHE A 136 -9.10 5.37 0.04
N SER A 137 -9.79 4.24 0.09
CA SER A 137 -10.61 3.86 1.24
C SER A 137 -9.81 3.00 2.23
N ARG A 138 -10.33 2.91 3.45
CA ARG A 138 -9.84 1.95 4.44
C ARG A 138 -9.81 0.53 3.88
N PHE A 139 -10.85 0.13 3.15
CA PHE A 139 -10.94 -1.18 2.51
C PHE A 139 -9.77 -1.45 1.56
N GLU A 140 -9.40 -0.47 0.73
CA GLU A 140 -8.29 -0.63 -0.21
C GLU A 140 -6.96 -0.82 0.48
N VAL A 141 -6.70 -0.06 1.56
CA VAL A 141 -5.47 -0.20 2.35
C VAL A 141 -5.31 -1.63 2.85
N PHE A 142 -6.35 -2.17 3.46
CA PHE A 142 -6.31 -3.53 4.00
C PHE A 142 -6.32 -4.61 2.93
N ALA A 143 -6.98 -4.39 1.79
CA ALA A 143 -6.93 -5.30 0.66
C ALA A 143 -5.50 -5.41 0.08
N ARG A 144 -4.75 -4.30 0.05
CA ARG A 144 -3.34 -4.32 -0.38
C ARG A 144 -2.46 -5.07 0.61
N ILE A 145 -2.67 -4.89 1.91
CA ILE A 145 -1.93 -5.63 2.94
C ILE A 145 -2.22 -7.13 2.81
N GLU A 146 -3.48 -7.52 2.69
CA GLU A 146 -3.88 -8.93 2.59
C GLU A 146 -3.18 -9.65 1.42
N ARG A 147 -3.04 -8.98 0.27
CA ARG A 147 -2.34 -9.52 -0.90
C ARG A 147 -0.87 -9.84 -0.66
N LEU A 148 -0.27 -9.19 0.32
CA LEU A 148 1.15 -9.36 0.65
C LEU A 148 1.40 -10.41 1.73
N LEU A 149 0.35 -11.01 2.29
CA LEU A 149 0.49 -11.96 3.38
C LEU A 149 0.71 -13.38 2.87
N ASP A 150 1.63 -14.09 3.52
CA ASP A 150 1.78 -15.53 3.34
C ASP A 150 0.75 -16.32 4.20
N ALA A 151 0.85 -17.65 4.19
CA ALA A 151 -0.04 -18.52 4.95
C ALA A 151 0.03 -18.29 6.46
N ASP A 152 1.17 -17.76 6.96
CA ASP A 152 1.37 -17.42 8.37
C ASP A 152 0.97 -15.99 8.71
N ARG A 153 0.35 -15.28 7.78
CA ARG A 153 -0.04 -13.87 7.91
C ARG A 153 1.15 -12.91 8.09
N VAL A 154 2.28 -13.28 7.53
CA VAL A 154 3.50 -12.46 7.51
C VAL A 154 3.65 -11.81 6.16
N PRO A 155 3.89 -10.48 6.11
CA PRO A 155 4.13 -9.79 4.84
C PRO A 155 5.37 -10.30 4.12
N LYS A 156 5.21 -10.61 2.84
CA LYS A 156 6.30 -11.01 1.95
C LYS A 156 6.09 -10.43 0.56
N ARG A 157 7.17 -10.23 -0.15
CA ARG A 157 7.07 -9.91 -1.56
C ARG A 157 6.45 -11.10 -2.31
N PRO A 158 5.43 -10.88 -3.15
CA PRO A 158 4.87 -11.94 -3.97
C PRO A 158 5.95 -12.51 -4.91
N ALA A 159 5.83 -13.79 -5.23
CA ALA A 159 6.71 -14.40 -6.22
C ALA A 159 6.59 -13.66 -7.56
N PRO A 160 7.69 -13.48 -8.31
CA PRO A 160 7.62 -12.84 -9.61
C PRO A 160 6.65 -13.63 -10.51
N THR A 161 5.71 -12.90 -11.12
CA THR A 161 4.81 -13.49 -12.11
C THR A 161 5.66 -14.00 -13.26
N PRO A 162 5.52 -15.28 -13.67
CA PRO A 162 6.27 -15.77 -14.82
C PRO A 162 5.96 -14.89 -16.02
N ALA A 163 6.99 -14.45 -16.72
CA ALA A 163 6.82 -13.71 -17.97
C ALA A 163 6.04 -14.60 -18.97
N ALA A 164 4.89 -14.09 -19.34
CA ALA A 164 4.08 -14.76 -20.39
C ALA A 164 4.80 -14.69 -21.73
#